data_262a4d419af84a53d5e92382ef15fc88
#
_entry.id   262a4d419af84a53d5e92382ef15fc88
#
_cell.length_a   1.000
_cell.length_b   1.000
_cell.length_c   1.000
_cell.angle_alpha   90.00
_cell.angle_beta   90.00
_cell.angle_gamma   90.00
#
_symmetry.space_group_name_H-M   'P 1'
#
loop_
_entity.id
_entity.type
_entity.pdbx_description
1 polymer ?
#
loop_
_entity_poly.entity_id
_entity_poly.type
_entity_poly.pdbx_seq_one_letter_code
_entity_poly.pdbx_strand_id
1 'polypeptide(L)'
;MNSDNIPDIIIGRLPIYLRALQRMAEKGMKTTSSQELGEHVGISAAQIRKDISQFGEFGKQGTGYSIGFLIDKLREILKIHHLWEVAIVGAGDIGHALARYQGFTNRGFRVAMIFDTDASKVGEKIGEFTIEDASKMVERIRAAKIKMAMVTVPASTAQEVTDKLVQAGVKAILNYAPRRWQYPHCASVAPLSIATLPGAPAWPGPAEAAPTENKIIAAPEAAVAIRFRITCSLACIMI
;
A
#
# COMPACT_ATOMS: atom_id res chain seq x y z
N MET A 1 10.20 -18.84 12.70
CA MET A 1 8.97 -19.30 12.02
C MET A 1 8.98 -18.75 10.62
N ASN A 2 8.88 -19.61 9.60
CA ASN A 2 8.93 -19.19 8.20
C ASN A 2 7.65 -18.42 7.84
N SER A 3 7.80 -17.14 7.51
CA SER A 3 6.73 -16.28 6.98
C SER A 3 6.18 -16.75 5.61
N ASP A 4 6.77 -17.81 5.07
CA ASP A 4 6.55 -18.28 3.70
C ASP A 4 5.28 -19.14 3.51
N ASN A 5 4.53 -19.42 4.58
CA ASN A 5 3.37 -20.31 4.52
C ASN A 5 2.05 -19.66 4.97
N ILE A 6 1.99 -18.33 5.02
CA ILE A 6 0.78 -17.63 5.44
C ILE A 6 -0.12 -17.40 4.22
N PRO A 7 -1.41 -17.84 4.25
CA PRO A 7 -2.33 -17.61 3.15
C PRO A 7 -2.51 -16.12 2.82
N ASP A 8 -2.51 -15.77 1.54
CA ASP A 8 -2.63 -14.40 1.05
C ASP A 8 -3.84 -13.64 1.59
N ILE A 9 -4.96 -14.35 1.76
CA ILE A 9 -6.18 -13.77 2.30
C ILE A 9 -6.00 -13.28 3.74
N ILE A 10 -5.12 -13.92 4.51
CA ILE A 10 -4.77 -13.49 5.86
C ILE A 10 -3.87 -12.26 5.79
N ILE A 11 -2.83 -12.32 4.97
CA ILE A 11 -1.92 -11.18 4.76
C ILE A 11 -2.70 -9.91 4.38
N GLY A 12 -3.72 -10.03 3.53
CA GLY A 12 -4.56 -8.90 3.13
C GLY A 12 -5.38 -8.27 4.27
N ARG A 13 -5.64 -9.02 5.36
CA ARG A 13 -6.36 -8.50 6.54
C ARG A 13 -5.45 -7.89 7.60
N LEU A 14 -4.17 -8.25 7.64
CA LEU A 14 -3.24 -7.75 8.67
C LEU A 14 -3.14 -6.22 8.75
N PRO A 15 -3.11 -5.48 7.63
CA PRO A 15 -3.12 -4.02 7.66
C PRO A 15 -4.35 -3.44 8.35
N ILE A 16 -5.51 -4.06 8.16
CA ILE A 16 -6.77 -3.63 8.78
C ILE A 16 -6.69 -3.81 10.30
N TYR A 17 -6.17 -4.97 10.74
CA TYR A 17 -5.95 -5.24 12.16
C TYR A 17 -4.94 -4.25 12.77
N LEU A 18 -3.82 -4.02 12.08
CA LEU A 18 -2.78 -3.10 12.55
C LEU A 18 -3.35 -1.68 12.75
N ARG A 19 -4.14 -1.16 11.79
CA ARG A 19 -4.77 0.16 11.90
C ARG A 19 -5.74 0.24 13.08
N ALA A 20 -6.56 -0.80 13.27
CA ALA A 20 -7.51 -0.84 14.39
C ALA A 20 -6.76 -0.85 15.73
N LEU A 21 -5.73 -1.69 15.87
CA LEU A 21 -4.90 -1.76 17.07
C LEU A 21 -4.18 -0.44 17.37
N GLN A 22 -3.67 0.25 16.36
CA GLN A 22 -3.06 1.57 16.52
C GLN A 22 -4.05 2.60 17.06
N ARG A 23 -5.28 2.65 16.52
CA ARG A 23 -6.34 3.52 17.03
C ARG A 23 -6.75 3.19 18.46
N MET A 24 -6.76 1.90 18.82
CA MET A 24 -7.03 1.45 20.19
C MET A 24 -5.90 1.89 21.14
N ALA A 25 -4.64 1.78 20.70
CA ALA A 25 -3.49 2.25 21.46
C ALA A 25 -3.52 3.78 21.67
N GLU A 26 -3.89 4.56 20.65
CA GLU A 26 -4.06 6.02 20.73
C GLU A 26 -5.14 6.41 21.73
N LYS A 27 -6.17 5.56 21.94
CA LYS A 27 -7.20 5.73 22.99
C LYS A 27 -6.72 5.25 24.37
N GLY A 28 -5.46 4.87 24.53
CA GLY A 28 -4.88 4.42 25.80
C GLY A 28 -5.17 2.97 26.17
N MET A 29 -5.75 2.17 25.28
CA MET A 29 -6.03 0.75 25.53
C MET A 29 -4.73 -0.05 25.51
N LYS A 30 -4.54 -0.92 26.49
CA LYS A 30 -3.35 -1.79 26.60
C LYS A 30 -3.62 -3.21 26.11
N THR A 31 -4.85 -3.67 26.24
CA THR A 31 -5.28 -5.01 25.86
C THR A 31 -6.56 -4.96 25.05
N THR A 32 -6.80 -5.97 24.23
CA THR A 32 -8.05 -6.15 23.47
C THR A 32 -8.41 -7.63 23.37
N SER A 33 -9.67 -7.92 23.06
CA SER A 33 -10.16 -9.24 22.74
C SER A 33 -10.37 -9.41 21.24
N SER A 34 -10.46 -10.65 20.77
CA SER A 34 -10.84 -10.93 19.37
C SER A 34 -12.24 -10.41 19.03
N GLN A 35 -13.13 -10.32 20.02
CA GLN A 35 -14.45 -9.77 19.81
C GLN A 35 -14.40 -8.26 19.63
N GLU A 36 -13.74 -7.56 20.54
CA GLU A 36 -13.58 -6.12 20.50
C GLU A 36 -12.83 -5.66 19.23
N LEU A 37 -11.73 -6.34 18.87
CA LEU A 37 -11.06 -6.08 17.61
C LEU A 37 -11.99 -6.34 16.42
N GLY A 38 -12.80 -7.40 16.48
CA GLY A 38 -13.78 -7.75 15.45
C GLY A 38 -14.83 -6.68 15.22
N GLU A 39 -15.35 -6.09 16.27
CA GLU A 39 -16.30 -4.96 16.22
C GLU A 39 -15.69 -3.73 15.52
N HIS A 40 -14.38 -3.48 15.73
CA HIS A 40 -13.68 -2.36 15.10
C HIS A 40 -13.39 -2.57 13.61
N VAL A 41 -13.26 -3.83 13.16
CA VAL A 41 -12.84 -4.14 11.78
C VAL A 41 -13.94 -4.80 10.94
N GLY A 42 -15.08 -5.13 11.52
CA GLY A 42 -16.19 -5.83 10.83
C GLY A 42 -15.89 -7.29 10.51
N ILE A 43 -15.01 -7.95 11.29
CA ILE A 43 -14.59 -9.34 11.09
C ILE A 43 -14.97 -10.16 12.33
N SER A 44 -15.47 -11.38 12.13
CA SER A 44 -15.88 -12.22 13.27
C SER A 44 -14.71 -12.56 14.19
N ALA A 45 -14.98 -12.64 15.51
CA ALA A 45 -13.99 -12.99 16.52
C ALA A 45 -13.33 -14.36 16.24
N ALA A 46 -14.08 -15.31 15.68
CA ALA A 46 -13.57 -16.63 15.31
C ALA A 46 -12.54 -16.52 14.17
N GLN A 47 -12.81 -15.68 13.16
CA GLN A 47 -11.87 -15.45 12.06
C GLN A 47 -10.61 -14.77 12.54
N ILE A 48 -10.72 -13.75 13.41
CA ILE A 48 -9.56 -13.06 13.99
C ILE A 48 -8.68 -14.04 14.79
N ARG A 49 -9.28 -14.90 15.62
CA ARG A 49 -8.53 -15.94 16.35
C ARG A 49 -7.79 -16.86 15.39
N LYS A 50 -8.46 -17.32 14.31
CA LYS A 50 -7.86 -18.18 13.30
C LYS A 50 -6.71 -17.48 12.57
N ASP A 51 -6.87 -16.21 12.22
CA ASP A 51 -5.82 -15.43 11.54
C ASP A 51 -4.61 -15.22 12.44
N ILE A 52 -4.85 -14.77 13.68
CA ILE A 52 -3.77 -14.49 14.65
C ILE A 52 -3.02 -15.77 15.02
N SER A 53 -3.70 -16.92 15.15
CA SER A 53 -3.05 -18.19 15.50
C SER A 53 -2.03 -18.68 14.45
N GLN A 54 -2.11 -18.19 13.19
CA GLN A 54 -1.10 -18.51 12.17
C GLN A 54 0.28 -17.91 12.47
N PHE A 55 0.35 -16.94 13.37
CA PHE A 55 1.58 -16.21 13.68
C PHE A 55 2.20 -16.62 15.02
N GLY A 56 1.54 -17.51 15.77
CA GLY A 56 1.96 -17.99 17.08
C GLY A 56 0.88 -17.87 18.15
N GLU A 57 1.24 -18.19 19.40
CA GLU A 57 0.36 -18.02 20.54
C GLU A 57 0.47 -16.60 21.09
N PHE A 58 -0.56 -15.79 20.92
CA PHE A 58 -0.54 -14.35 21.22
C PHE A 58 -1.38 -13.94 22.41
N GLY A 59 -1.82 -14.85 23.23
CA GLY A 59 -2.59 -14.52 24.43
C GLY A 59 -2.80 -15.73 25.31
N LYS A 60 -2.90 -15.50 26.61
CA LYS A 60 -3.44 -16.51 27.54
C LYS A 60 -4.96 -16.45 27.45
N GLN A 61 -5.57 -17.62 27.44
CA GLN A 61 -7.03 -17.74 27.46
C GLN A 61 -7.59 -16.95 28.66
N GLY A 62 -8.51 -16.01 28.40
CA GLY A 62 -9.11 -15.15 29.41
C GLY A 62 -8.46 -13.76 29.62
N THR A 63 -7.24 -13.52 29.13
CA THR A 63 -6.53 -12.22 29.36
C THR A 63 -6.57 -11.30 28.14
N GLY A 64 -7.01 -11.78 26.97
CA GLY A 64 -6.97 -11.02 25.72
C GLY A 64 -5.57 -10.91 25.13
N TYR A 65 -5.43 -10.00 24.16
CA TYR A 65 -4.19 -9.74 23.45
C TYR A 65 -3.58 -8.43 23.94
N SER A 66 -2.27 -8.41 24.16
CA SER A 66 -1.53 -7.16 24.33
C SER A 66 -1.51 -6.39 23.02
N ILE A 67 -2.06 -5.17 22.98
CA ILE A 67 -2.14 -4.33 21.79
C ILE A 67 -0.74 -4.00 21.28
N GLY A 68 0.17 -3.56 22.15
CA GLY A 68 1.53 -3.23 21.77
C GLY A 68 2.26 -4.41 21.14
N PHE A 69 2.19 -5.58 21.76
CA PHE A 69 2.81 -6.79 21.26
C PHE A 69 2.24 -7.24 19.90
N LEU A 70 0.92 -7.14 19.70
CA LEU A 70 0.31 -7.43 18.39
C LEU A 70 0.74 -6.44 17.32
N ILE A 71 0.81 -5.15 17.63
CA ILE A 71 1.30 -4.12 16.71
C ILE A 71 2.70 -4.45 16.24
N ASP A 72 3.62 -4.77 17.16
CA ASP A 72 5.01 -5.07 16.83
C ASP A 72 5.12 -6.33 15.97
N LYS A 73 4.37 -7.38 16.31
CA LYS A 73 4.33 -8.62 15.51
C LYS A 73 3.74 -8.41 14.12
N LEU A 74 2.66 -7.66 14.00
CA LEU A 74 2.08 -7.35 12.69
C LEU A 74 3.04 -6.51 11.84
N ARG A 75 3.76 -5.56 12.44
CA ARG A 75 4.81 -4.79 11.77
C ARG A 75 5.95 -5.68 11.28
N GLU A 76 6.39 -6.63 12.11
CA GLU A 76 7.42 -7.61 11.74
C GLU A 76 6.97 -8.45 10.53
N ILE A 77 5.76 -9.02 10.58
CA ILE A 77 5.21 -9.84 9.50
C ILE A 77 5.03 -9.05 8.21
N LEU A 78 4.49 -7.84 8.32
CA LEU A 78 4.29 -6.93 7.20
C LEU A 78 5.61 -6.28 6.73
N LYS A 79 6.72 -6.54 7.42
CA LYS A 79 8.06 -5.96 7.13
C LYS A 79 8.04 -4.43 7.08
N ILE A 80 7.23 -3.78 7.94
CA ILE A 80 7.10 -2.32 8.02
C ILE A 80 8.22 -1.70 8.91
N HIS A 81 9.26 -2.44 9.24
CA HIS A 81 10.41 -1.90 9.98
C HIS A 81 11.30 -1.00 9.12
N HIS A 82 11.19 -1.09 7.79
CA HIS A 82 11.94 -0.26 6.86
C HIS A 82 11.04 0.81 6.27
N LEU A 83 11.51 2.05 6.27
CA LEU A 83 10.89 3.11 5.50
C LEU A 83 11.09 2.80 4.01
N TRP A 84 9.99 2.53 3.33
CA TRP A 84 10.01 2.31 1.89
C TRP A 84 10.09 3.65 1.17
N GLU A 85 11.13 3.81 0.37
CA GLU A 85 11.28 4.98 -0.47
C GLU A 85 10.34 4.90 -1.68
N VAL A 86 9.63 6.00 -1.93
CA VAL A 86 8.60 6.11 -2.97
C VAL A 86 8.95 7.27 -3.89
N ALA A 87 8.88 7.04 -5.19
CA ALA A 87 8.94 8.09 -6.19
C ALA A 87 7.52 8.55 -6.54
N ILE A 88 7.30 9.87 -6.65
CA ILE A 88 6.07 10.47 -7.18
C ILE A 88 6.33 10.88 -8.63
N VAL A 89 5.44 10.52 -9.54
CA VAL A 89 5.51 10.92 -10.94
C VAL A 89 4.27 11.73 -11.29
N GLY A 90 4.49 13.01 -11.58
CA GLY A 90 3.48 14.04 -11.78
C GLY A 90 3.42 15.02 -10.59
N ALA A 91 3.88 16.25 -10.77
CA ALA A 91 3.82 17.33 -9.79
C ALA A 91 2.60 18.24 -10.05
N GLY A 92 1.42 17.65 -10.24
CA GLY A 92 0.13 18.34 -10.23
C GLY A 92 -0.42 18.45 -8.80
N ASP A 93 -1.68 18.85 -8.65
CA ASP A 93 -2.31 19.05 -7.33
C ASP A 93 -2.23 17.81 -6.44
N ILE A 94 -2.47 16.61 -7.00
CA ILE A 94 -2.39 15.35 -6.26
C ILE A 94 -0.93 15.07 -5.87
N GLY A 95 0.02 15.26 -6.79
CA GLY A 95 1.45 15.08 -6.50
C GLY A 95 1.93 16.01 -5.40
N HIS A 96 1.54 17.28 -5.43
CA HIS A 96 1.83 18.26 -4.37
C HIS A 96 1.22 17.85 -3.03
N ALA A 97 -0.04 17.41 -3.02
CA ALA A 97 -0.71 16.98 -1.79
C ALA A 97 -0.01 15.75 -1.17
N LEU A 98 0.34 14.76 -1.99
CA LEU A 98 1.06 13.57 -1.55
C LEU A 98 2.47 13.90 -1.04
N ALA A 99 3.21 14.76 -1.73
CA ALA A 99 4.56 15.16 -1.32
C ALA A 99 4.58 15.86 0.06
N ARG A 100 3.54 16.63 0.37
CA ARG A 100 3.40 17.35 1.66
C ARG A 100 2.78 16.50 2.77
N TYR A 101 2.26 15.32 2.44
CA TYR A 101 1.56 14.50 3.43
C TYR A 101 2.54 13.83 4.41
N GLN A 102 2.58 14.30 5.64
CA GLN A 102 3.49 13.81 6.68
C GLN A 102 3.11 12.43 7.25
N GLY A 103 1.87 11.97 7.02
CA GLY A 103 1.37 10.70 7.53
C GLY A 103 2.01 9.45 6.89
N PHE A 104 2.78 9.58 5.82
CA PHE A 104 3.44 8.44 5.17
C PHE A 104 4.49 7.79 6.05
N THR A 105 5.29 8.57 6.78
CA THR A 105 6.37 8.06 7.64
C THR A 105 5.83 7.15 8.73
N ASN A 106 4.71 7.51 9.35
CA ASN A 106 4.05 6.68 10.36
C ASN A 106 3.49 5.37 9.79
N ARG A 107 3.36 5.29 8.48
CA ARG A 107 2.87 4.13 7.73
C ARG A 107 3.99 3.33 7.06
N GLY A 108 5.26 3.68 7.32
CA GLY A 108 6.42 2.98 6.79
C GLY A 108 6.85 3.43 5.38
N PHE A 109 6.43 4.62 4.92
CA PHE A 109 6.79 5.16 3.61
C PHE A 109 7.44 6.53 3.71
N ARG A 110 8.33 6.84 2.78
CA ARG A 110 8.96 8.14 2.63
C ARG A 110 9.04 8.51 1.16
N VAL A 111 8.55 9.69 0.82
CA VAL A 111 8.79 10.25 -0.51
C VAL A 111 10.30 10.50 -0.63
N ALA A 112 10.91 10.05 -1.72
CA ALA A 112 12.34 10.23 -1.98
C ALA A 112 12.60 11.12 -3.19
N MET A 113 11.75 11.04 -4.22
CA MET A 113 11.92 11.78 -5.47
C MET A 113 10.57 12.18 -6.03
N ILE A 114 10.54 13.30 -6.75
CA ILE A 114 9.35 13.80 -7.47
C ILE A 114 9.78 14.14 -8.88
N PHE A 115 9.04 13.67 -9.86
CA PHE A 115 9.31 13.89 -11.29
C PHE A 115 8.13 14.56 -11.98
N ASP A 116 8.42 15.47 -12.92
CA ASP A 116 7.44 16.02 -13.85
C ASP A 116 8.07 16.22 -15.23
N THR A 117 7.24 16.27 -16.27
CA THR A 117 7.64 16.59 -17.65
C THR A 117 7.57 18.08 -17.96
N ASP A 118 6.86 18.84 -17.14
CA ASP A 118 6.69 20.28 -17.33
C ASP A 118 7.94 21.04 -16.92
N ALA A 119 8.65 21.58 -17.91
CA ALA A 119 9.89 22.34 -17.70
C ALA A 119 9.71 23.55 -16.77
N SER A 120 8.50 24.11 -16.68
CA SER A 120 8.22 25.23 -15.77
C SER A 120 8.24 24.82 -14.31
N LYS A 121 7.95 23.53 -14.01
CA LYS A 121 7.93 22.99 -12.66
C LYS A 121 9.26 22.36 -12.25
N VAL A 122 10.06 21.91 -13.23
CA VAL A 122 11.37 21.30 -12.96
C VAL A 122 12.28 22.29 -12.26
N GLY A 123 12.84 21.90 -11.13
CA GLY A 123 13.64 22.77 -10.26
C GLY A 123 12.83 23.49 -9.17
N GLU A 124 11.50 23.52 -9.24
CA GLU A 124 10.68 24.03 -8.14
C GLU A 124 10.74 23.11 -6.91
N LYS A 125 10.44 23.68 -5.74
CA LYS A 125 10.44 22.94 -4.48
C LYS A 125 9.03 22.65 -3.98
N ILE A 126 8.81 21.41 -3.58
CA ILE A 126 7.61 21.00 -2.84
C ILE A 126 8.06 20.55 -1.44
N GLY A 127 7.97 21.43 -0.44
CA GLY A 127 8.53 21.17 0.88
C GLY A 127 10.05 21.01 0.81
N GLU A 128 10.57 19.85 1.21
CA GLU A 128 12.00 19.51 1.14
C GLU A 128 12.45 18.94 -0.23
N PHE A 129 11.52 18.60 -1.10
CA PHE A 129 11.80 17.95 -2.38
C PHE A 129 11.95 18.97 -3.51
N THR A 130 12.89 18.71 -4.42
CA THR A 130 13.02 19.42 -5.67
C THR A 130 12.42 18.55 -6.78
N ILE A 131 11.60 19.13 -7.64
CA ILE A 131 11.02 18.44 -8.79
C ILE A 131 12.12 18.20 -9.83
N GLU A 132 12.33 16.93 -10.17
CA GLU A 132 13.30 16.49 -11.18
C GLU A 132 12.62 16.28 -12.53
N ASP A 133 13.40 16.42 -13.61
CA ASP A 133 12.94 16.14 -14.97
C ASP A 133 12.63 14.65 -15.15
N ALA A 134 11.42 14.34 -15.62
CA ALA A 134 10.96 12.97 -15.85
C ALA A 134 11.79 12.20 -16.91
N SER A 135 12.56 12.90 -17.75
CA SER A 135 13.49 12.27 -18.69
C SER A 135 14.57 11.45 -17.97
N LYS A 136 14.98 11.86 -16.75
CA LYS A 136 15.98 11.22 -15.91
C LYS A 136 15.39 10.17 -14.97
N MET A 137 14.06 10.00 -14.94
CA MET A 137 13.34 9.17 -13.96
C MET A 137 13.86 7.73 -13.91
N VAL A 138 14.01 7.08 -15.06
CA VAL A 138 14.44 5.67 -15.14
C VAL A 138 15.83 5.48 -14.53
N GLU A 139 16.77 6.35 -14.87
CA GLU A 139 18.14 6.30 -14.37
C GLU A 139 18.18 6.56 -12.85
N ARG A 140 17.52 7.62 -12.40
CA ARG A 140 17.50 8.05 -11.01
C ARG A 140 16.86 7.01 -10.08
N ILE A 141 15.71 6.47 -10.47
CA ILE A 141 15.00 5.42 -9.73
C ILE A 141 15.84 4.15 -9.65
N ARG A 142 16.49 3.76 -10.75
CA ARG A 142 17.36 2.58 -10.80
C ARG A 142 18.59 2.75 -9.90
N ALA A 143 19.25 3.89 -9.97
CA ALA A 143 20.44 4.20 -9.15
C ALA A 143 20.10 4.20 -7.65
N ALA A 144 18.98 4.78 -7.26
CA ALA A 144 18.49 4.80 -5.88
C ALA A 144 17.83 3.49 -5.43
N LYS A 145 17.67 2.50 -6.35
CA LYS A 145 17.01 1.21 -6.08
C LYS A 145 15.59 1.34 -5.54
N ILE A 146 14.87 2.41 -5.87
CA ILE A 146 13.48 2.62 -5.46
C ILE A 146 12.59 1.53 -6.05
N LYS A 147 11.75 0.94 -5.21
CA LYS A 147 10.87 -0.18 -5.58
C LYS A 147 9.40 0.17 -5.65
N MET A 148 9.04 1.37 -5.23
CA MET A 148 7.66 1.85 -5.19
C MET A 148 7.52 3.20 -5.86
N ALA A 149 6.39 3.41 -6.55
CA ALA A 149 6.07 4.69 -7.16
C ALA A 149 4.58 5.02 -7.02
N MET A 150 4.27 6.31 -6.98
CA MET A 150 2.93 6.87 -7.08
C MET A 150 2.81 7.61 -8.40
N VAL A 151 1.79 7.26 -9.20
CA VAL A 151 1.53 7.89 -10.50
C VAL A 151 0.35 8.81 -10.36
N THR A 152 0.62 10.11 -10.56
CA THR A 152 -0.33 11.22 -10.41
C THR A 152 -0.42 12.07 -11.68
N VAL A 153 -0.12 11.44 -12.82
CA VAL A 153 -0.20 12.07 -14.15
C VAL A 153 -1.60 11.90 -14.76
N PRO A 154 -1.94 12.66 -15.81
CA PRO A 154 -3.18 12.46 -16.56
C PRO A 154 -3.30 11.03 -17.10
N ALA A 155 -4.55 10.54 -17.23
CA ALA A 155 -4.83 9.18 -17.70
C ALA A 155 -4.23 8.85 -19.08
N SER A 156 -4.06 9.85 -19.95
CA SER A 156 -3.48 9.70 -21.28
C SER A 156 -2.01 9.29 -21.28
N THR A 157 -1.24 9.73 -20.26
CA THR A 157 0.21 9.48 -20.16
C THR A 157 0.55 8.41 -19.13
N ALA A 158 -0.45 7.95 -18.36
CA ALA A 158 -0.24 7.04 -17.24
C ALA A 158 0.38 5.69 -17.65
N GLN A 159 0.01 5.14 -18.84
CA GLN A 159 0.57 3.87 -19.30
C GLN A 159 2.06 4.01 -19.64
N GLU A 160 2.43 5.03 -20.40
CA GLU A 160 3.83 5.29 -20.76
C GLU A 160 4.72 5.46 -19.52
N VAL A 161 4.24 6.23 -18.54
CA VAL A 161 4.93 6.40 -17.25
C VAL A 161 5.10 5.07 -16.52
N THR A 162 4.07 4.25 -16.52
CA THR A 162 4.11 2.93 -15.88
C THR A 162 5.15 2.02 -16.52
N ASP A 163 5.21 1.98 -17.85
CA ASP A 163 6.17 1.16 -18.59
C ASP A 163 7.61 1.58 -18.26
N LYS A 164 7.87 2.89 -18.20
CA LYS A 164 9.16 3.44 -17.77
C LYS A 164 9.50 3.08 -16.31
N LEU A 165 8.53 3.11 -15.40
CA LEU A 165 8.73 2.71 -14.01
C LEU A 165 9.07 1.21 -13.87
N VAL A 166 8.39 0.35 -14.63
CA VAL A 166 8.70 -1.08 -14.70
C VAL A 166 10.11 -1.30 -15.24
N GLN A 167 10.49 -0.59 -16.32
CA GLN A 167 11.84 -0.61 -16.86
C GLN A 167 12.89 -0.16 -15.84
N ALA A 168 12.57 0.82 -14.98
CA ALA A 168 13.44 1.27 -13.88
C ALA A 168 13.60 0.25 -12.75
N GLY A 169 12.80 -0.82 -12.74
CA GLY A 169 12.82 -1.88 -11.73
C GLY A 169 11.93 -1.60 -10.53
N VAL A 170 10.95 -0.69 -10.69
CA VAL A 170 9.86 -0.48 -9.74
C VAL A 170 9.00 -1.73 -9.71
N LYS A 171 8.58 -2.08 -8.54
CA LYS A 171 7.85 -3.32 -8.26
C LYS A 171 6.40 -3.10 -7.77
N ALA A 172 6.10 -1.96 -7.20
CA ALA A 172 4.77 -1.58 -6.77
C ALA A 172 4.44 -0.16 -7.24
N ILE A 173 3.28 0.01 -7.85
CA ILE A 173 2.81 1.29 -8.35
C ILE A 173 1.43 1.57 -7.78
N LEU A 174 1.28 2.74 -7.13
CA LEU A 174 -0.02 3.29 -6.77
C LEU A 174 -0.46 4.25 -7.85
N ASN A 175 -1.58 3.92 -8.48
CA ASN A 175 -2.13 4.73 -9.55
C ASN A 175 -3.26 5.63 -9.05
N TYR A 176 -3.10 6.92 -9.19
CA TYR A 176 -4.12 7.94 -8.94
C TYR A 176 -4.81 8.42 -10.23
N ALA A 177 -4.35 7.96 -11.40
CA ALA A 177 -5.02 8.25 -12.66
C ALA A 177 -6.33 7.46 -12.79
N PRO A 178 -7.40 8.04 -13.38
CA PRO A 178 -8.75 7.46 -13.37
C PRO A 178 -8.98 6.26 -14.32
N ARG A 179 -7.93 5.62 -14.85
CA ARG A 179 -8.03 4.48 -15.78
C ARG A 179 -7.46 3.20 -15.20
N ARG A 180 -8.11 2.05 -15.52
CA ARG A 180 -7.53 0.72 -15.38
C ARG A 180 -6.42 0.53 -16.43
N TRP A 181 -5.28 0.00 -15.99
CA TRP A 181 -4.13 -0.28 -16.84
C TRP A 181 -4.05 -1.74 -17.23
N GLN A 182 -3.43 -2.01 -18.37
CA GLN A 182 -3.05 -3.36 -18.76
C GLN A 182 -1.58 -3.57 -18.40
N TYR A 183 -1.28 -4.62 -17.64
CA TYR A 183 0.09 -5.01 -17.29
C TYR A 183 0.50 -6.25 -18.08
N PRO A 184 1.54 -6.17 -18.90
CA PRO A 184 2.22 -7.37 -19.34
C PRO A 184 3.21 -7.79 -18.25
N HIS A 185 2.93 -8.82 -17.52
CA HIS A 185 3.87 -9.63 -16.74
C HIS A 185 4.41 -9.16 -15.39
N CYS A 186 3.97 -8.10 -14.73
CA CYS A 186 4.56 -7.80 -13.43
C CYS A 186 3.64 -7.04 -12.48
N ALA A 187 3.75 -7.41 -11.22
CA ALA A 187 3.32 -6.70 -10.04
C ALA A 187 1.81 -6.52 -9.85
N SER A 188 1.38 -6.94 -8.70
CA SER A 188 0.09 -6.64 -8.11
C SER A 188 -0.11 -5.13 -8.06
N VAL A 189 -0.90 -4.59 -8.96
CA VAL A 189 -1.42 -3.24 -8.83
C VAL A 189 -2.74 -3.35 -8.13
N ALA A 190 -2.81 -2.85 -6.92
CA ALA A 190 -4.08 -2.64 -6.27
C ALA A 190 -4.75 -1.45 -6.98
N PRO A 191 -5.89 -1.64 -7.67
CA PRO A 191 -6.71 -0.50 -8.01
C PRO A 191 -7.15 0.12 -6.68
N LEU A 192 -6.90 1.41 -6.51
CA LEU A 192 -7.57 2.21 -5.52
C LEU A 192 -9.06 2.23 -5.88
N SER A 193 -9.79 1.22 -5.41
CA SER A 193 -11.22 1.39 -5.24
C SER A 193 -11.36 2.43 -4.14
N ILE A 194 -11.76 3.63 -4.51
CA ILE A 194 -12.25 4.62 -3.56
C ILE A 194 -13.39 3.93 -2.83
N ALA A 195 -13.09 3.40 -1.65
CA ALA A 195 -14.13 2.94 -0.74
C ALA A 195 -14.93 4.21 -0.40
N THR A 196 -16.12 4.31 -0.93
CA THR A 196 -17.08 5.35 -0.62
C THR A 196 -17.22 5.42 0.88
N LEU A 197 -16.80 6.54 1.46
CA LEU A 197 -17.12 6.89 2.84
C LEU A 197 -18.66 6.86 2.97
N PRO A 198 -19.23 6.26 4.02
CA PRO A 198 -20.66 6.30 4.24
C PRO A 198 -21.10 7.77 4.36
N GLY A 199 -21.96 8.21 3.44
CA GLY A 199 -22.49 9.58 3.36
C GLY A 199 -22.08 10.40 2.13
N ALA A 200 -21.23 9.90 1.24
CA ALA A 200 -20.96 10.56 -0.04
C ALA A 200 -22.09 10.25 -1.05
N PRO A 201 -22.55 11.25 -1.86
CA PRO A 201 -23.56 11.00 -2.89
C PRO A 201 -23.02 10.00 -3.91
N ALA A 202 -23.87 9.04 -4.29
CA ALA A 202 -23.53 8.01 -5.27
C ALA A 202 -23.11 8.64 -6.61
N TRP A 203 -21.88 8.33 -7.06
CA TRP A 203 -21.45 8.66 -8.41
C TRP A 203 -22.17 7.75 -9.39
N PRO A 204 -22.86 8.26 -10.42
CA PRO A 204 -23.50 7.42 -11.42
C PRO A 204 -22.41 6.70 -12.23
N GLY A 205 -22.20 5.42 -11.95
CA GLY A 205 -21.30 4.57 -12.72
C GLY A 205 -21.77 4.38 -14.15
N PRO A 206 -20.87 4.23 -15.13
CA PRO A 206 -21.25 3.75 -16.45
C PRO A 206 -21.74 2.30 -16.36
N ALA A 207 -22.83 2.00 -17.06
CA ALA A 207 -23.48 0.72 -17.12
C ALA A 207 -22.55 -0.40 -17.60
N GLU A 208 -22.72 -1.56 -16.97
CA GLU A 208 -22.43 -2.93 -17.40
C GLU A 208 -21.17 -3.20 -18.24
N ALA A 209 -20.16 -3.77 -17.56
CA ALA A 209 -19.26 -4.75 -18.18
C ALA A 209 -19.14 -5.97 -17.26
N ALA A 210 -19.50 -7.14 -17.81
CA ALA A 210 -19.53 -8.43 -17.14
C ALA A 210 -18.18 -8.86 -16.54
N PRO A 211 -18.17 -9.75 -15.50
CA PRO A 211 -16.94 -10.18 -14.84
C PRO A 211 -16.19 -11.17 -15.72
N THR A 212 -15.00 -10.82 -16.15
CA THR A 212 -14.03 -11.78 -16.70
C THR A 212 -13.10 -12.24 -15.60
N GLU A 213 -13.00 -13.53 -15.42
CA GLU A 213 -12.21 -14.26 -14.45
C GLU A 213 -10.75 -13.81 -14.41
N ASN A 214 -10.28 -13.39 -13.24
CA ASN A 214 -8.86 -13.14 -12.97
C ASN A 214 -8.13 -14.46 -12.78
N LYS A 215 -7.56 -15.01 -13.84
CA LYS A 215 -6.56 -16.07 -13.74
C LYS A 215 -5.20 -15.45 -13.34
N ILE A 216 -4.79 -15.70 -12.10
CA ILE A 216 -3.45 -15.39 -11.61
C ILE A 216 -2.50 -16.46 -12.14
N ILE A 217 -1.61 -16.11 -13.07
CA ILE A 217 -0.52 -16.97 -13.51
C ILE A 217 0.69 -16.63 -12.64
N ALA A 218 1.12 -17.59 -11.81
CA ALA A 218 2.28 -17.48 -10.95
C ALA A 218 3.56 -17.67 -11.76
N ALA A 219 4.53 -16.75 -11.62
CA ALA A 219 5.89 -16.91 -12.09
C ALA A 219 6.80 -17.39 -10.94
N PRO A 220 7.88 -18.16 -11.21
CA PRO A 220 8.62 -18.91 -10.20
C PRO A 220 9.72 -18.09 -9.51
N GLU A 221 9.35 -17.22 -8.60
CA GLU A 221 10.23 -16.64 -7.59
C GLU A 221 9.43 -16.36 -6.32
N ALA A 222 9.09 -17.41 -5.59
CA ALA A 222 8.21 -17.38 -4.43
C ALA A 222 8.64 -16.37 -3.34
N ALA A 223 9.94 -16.19 -3.09
CA ALA A 223 10.46 -15.28 -2.07
C ALA A 223 10.29 -13.78 -2.43
N VAL A 224 10.33 -13.44 -3.72
CA VAL A 224 10.12 -12.07 -4.21
C VAL A 224 8.63 -11.77 -4.26
N ALA A 225 7.80 -12.74 -4.64
CA ALA A 225 6.34 -12.60 -4.70
C ALA A 225 5.72 -12.32 -3.32
N ILE A 226 6.21 -12.97 -2.26
CA ILE A 226 5.73 -12.75 -0.88
C ILE A 226 6.09 -11.35 -0.38
N ARG A 227 7.31 -10.88 -0.63
CA ARG A 227 7.69 -9.47 -0.35
C ARG A 227 6.78 -8.47 -1.07
N PHE A 228 6.34 -8.81 -2.26
CA PHE A 228 5.49 -7.98 -3.12
C PHE A 228 4.04 -7.94 -2.70
N ARG A 229 3.48 -9.08 -2.30
CA ARG A 229 2.09 -9.17 -1.79
C ARG A 229 1.89 -8.40 -0.51
N ILE A 230 2.90 -8.41 0.37
CA ILE A 230 2.92 -7.59 1.59
C ILE A 230 2.94 -6.10 1.23
N THR A 231 3.69 -5.70 0.21
CA THR A 231 3.80 -4.30 -0.23
C THR A 231 2.50 -3.79 -0.86
N CYS A 232 1.76 -4.64 -1.58
CA CYS A 232 0.47 -4.29 -2.14
C CYS A 232 -0.63 -4.17 -1.07
N SER A 233 -0.61 -5.03 -0.05
CA SER A 233 -1.44 -4.89 1.16
C SER A 233 -1.12 -3.61 1.93
N LEU A 234 0.14 -3.16 1.92
CA LEU A 234 0.57 -1.90 2.52
C LEU A 234 0.06 -0.67 1.76
N ALA A 235 -0.14 -0.78 0.44
CA ALA A 235 -0.81 0.27 -0.33
C ALA A 235 -2.23 0.57 0.19
N CYS A 236 -2.95 -0.46 0.68
CA CYS A 236 -4.23 -0.27 1.36
C CYS A 236 -4.12 0.44 2.71
N ILE A 237 -2.92 0.53 3.32
CA ILE A 237 -2.68 1.28 4.56
C ILE A 237 -2.48 2.77 4.27
N MET A 238 -2.06 3.11 3.05
CA MET A 238 -1.79 4.50 2.67
C MET A 238 -3.05 5.35 2.44
N ILE A 239 -4.21 4.72 2.36
CA ILE A 239 -5.52 5.35 2.21
C ILE A 239 -6.30 5.22 3.50
#